data_c614aa9ec0f719ce69a0261459e1c06a
#
_entry.id   c614aa9ec0f719ce69a0261459e1c06a
#
_cell.length_a   1.000
_cell.length_b   1.000
_cell.length_c   1.000
_cell.angle_alpha   90.00
_cell.angle_beta   90.00
_cell.angle_gamma   90.00
#
_symmetry.space_group_name_H-M   'P 1'
#
loop_
_entity.id
_entity.type
_entity.pdbx_description
1 polymer ?
#
loop_
_entity_poly.entity_id
_entity_poly.type
_entity_poly.pdbx_seq_one_letter_code
_entity_poly.pdbx_strand_id
1 'polypeptide(L)'
;VVHGHLDVVPADAKDWSVDPFAAEIRDGMIWGRGAVDMKNMDAMILAVVRQWSRTGYQPERDIVLAFFADEEAGMTFGSRFMSSKHPEVFAGCSEAVSEVGGFSIELKNGKRMYIIETAQKGIHWLKLTAKGTAGHGSMINRDNALTALGEAVAKLGNHVWPQRYTATVKSLFANVAKLTGNKYDEADFRPLLEEFGPAAKMFGATLQNTANPTMLSSGYKANVIPQTASAVVDGRFLPGYEDEFNQTIREIVGPDIEIETLTHDISLEADFSGDLVEAMVQALMAEDPDAIAVPYMMSGGTDNKALSELGIIGYGFGPLKLPSGLDFFALFHGVDERVPIDGLKSGVHMMERFLKNC
;
A
#
# COMPACT_ATOMS: atom_id res chain seq x y z
N VAL A 1 -17.50 -2.45 -8.64
CA VAL A 1 -17.02 -1.05 -8.58
C VAL A 1 -15.64 -0.99 -9.22
N VAL A 2 -15.37 0.02 -10.04
CA VAL A 2 -14.02 0.38 -10.48
C VAL A 2 -13.75 1.78 -9.98
N HIS A 3 -12.73 1.94 -9.15
CA HIS A 3 -12.52 3.21 -8.49
C HIS A 3 -11.05 3.64 -8.49
N GLY A 4 -10.86 4.92 -8.26
CA GLY A 4 -9.57 5.53 -8.07
C GLY A 4 -9.68 6.84 -7.31
N HIS A 5 -8.56 7.45 -6.95
CA HIS A 5 -8.54 8.74 -6.29
C HIS A 5 -7.96 9.85 -7.16
N LEU A 6 -8.42 11.06 -6.91
CA LEU A 6 -8.05 12.24 -7.70
C LEU A 6 -7.01 13.13 -7.02
N ASP A 7 -6.86 13.02 -5.71
CA ASP A 7 -5.86 13.76 -4.94
C ASP A 7 -4.46 13.12 -5.09
N VAL A 8 -3.46 13.82 -4.61
CA VAL A 8 -2.06 13.41 -4.69
C VAL A 8 -1.31 13.96 -3.48
N VAL A 9 -0.25 13.28 -3.05
CA VAL A 9 0.64 13.83 -2.02
C VAL A 9 1.33 15.11 -2.49
N PRO A 10 1.71 16.04 -1.60
CA PRO A 10 2.41 17.26 -1.96
C PRO A 10 3.72 17.02 -2.72
N ALA A 11 4.10 17.95 -3.59
CA ALA A 11 5.38 17.99 -4.26
C ALA A 11 6.01 19.38 -4.16
N ASP A 12 7.30 19.44 -3.82
CA ASP A 12 8.07 20.68 -3.82
C ASP A 12 8.89 20.74 -5.12
N ALA A 13 8.54 21.68 -6.00
CA ALA A 13 9.15 21.80 -7.33
C ALA A 13 10.69 21.94 -7.31
N LYS A 14 11.26 22.43 -6.21
CA LYS A 14 12.73 22.57 -6.09
C LYS A 14 13.48 21.23 -6.05
N ASP A 15 12.79 20.16 -5.64
CA ASP A 15 13.38 18.83 -5.51
C ASP A 15 13.24 18.02 -6.81
N TRP A 16 12.45 18.51 -7.80
CA TRP A 16 12.13 17.83 -9.04
C TRP A 16 12.99 18.31 -10.21
N SER A 17 13.30 17.42 -11.16
CA SER A 17 14.00 17.76 -12.41
C SER A 17 13.08 18.36 -13.48
N VAL A 18 11.75 18.33 -13.24
CA VAL A 18 10.69 18.97 -14.07
C VAL A 18 9.69 19.64 -13.15
N ASP A 19 8.80 20.48 -13.68
CA ASP A 19 7.65 20.94 -12.89
C ASP A 19 6.71 19.75 -12.60
N PRO A 20 6.47 19.40 -11.31
CA PRO A 20 5.68 18.22 -10.94
C PRO A 20 4.22 18.27 -11.41
N PHE A 21 3.72 19.42 -11.84
CA PHE A 21 2.32 19.59 -12.28
C PHE A 21 2.18 19.97 -13.78
N ALA A 22 3.29 19.96 -14.54
CA ALA A 22 3.26 20.29 -15.96
C ALA A 22 2.89 19.09 -16.87
N ALA A 23 2.90 17.88 -16.35
CA ALA A 23 2.70 16.64 -17.14
C ALA A 23 3.64 16.58 -18.37
N GLU A 24 4.92 16.86 -18.16
CA GLU A 24 5.92 16.89 -19.22
C GLU A 24 6.07 15.50 -19.86
N ILE A 25 6.08 15.47 -21.19
CA ILE A 25 6.40 14.25 -21.95
C ILE A 25 7.89 14.29 -22.32
N ARG A 26 8.67 13.39 -21.72
CA ARG A 26 10.12 13.29 -21.94
C ARG A 26 10.56 11.82 -21.89
N ASP A 27 11.45 11.44 -22.78
CA ASP A 27 12.06 10.09 -22.83
C ASP A 27 11.03 8.94 -22.84
N GLY A 28 9.90 9.13 -23.52
CA GLY A 28 8.83 8.13 -23.59
C GLY A 28 8.01 7.97 -22.30
N MET A 29 8.16 8.89 -21.36
CA MET A 29 7.44 8.92 -20.09
C MET A 29 6.57 10.16 -19.97
N ILE A 30 5.51 10.10 -19.21
CA ILE A 30 4.75 11.25 -18.69
C ILE A 30 5.23 11.48 -17.27
N TRP A 31 5.80 12.66 -17.02
CA TRP A 31 6.37 13.06 -15.73
C TRP A 31 5.37 13.94 -14.98
N GLY A 32 5.16 13.64 -13.71
CA GLY A 32 4.33 14.48 -12.86
C GLY A 32 3.89 13.77 -11.59
N ARG A 33 3.61 14.53 -10.55
CA ARG A 33 2.99 14.04 -9.33
C ARG A 33 1.61 13.45 -9.65
N GLY A 34 1.33 12.24 -9.18
CA GLY A 34 0.12 11.49 -9.49
C GLY A 34 0.18 10.75 -10.83
N ALA A 35 1.33 10.77 -11.54
CA ALA A 35 1.47 10.02 -12.80
C ALA A 35 1.46 8.50 -12.59
N VAL A 36 1.81 8.04 -11.39
CA VAL A 36 1.79 6.63 -10.96
C VAL A 36 0.71 6.40 -9.91
N ASP A 37 0.51 7.36 -9.02
CA ASP A 37 -0.39 7.29 -7.88
C ASP A 37 -1.41 8.45 -7.95
N MET A 38 -2.64 8.22 -8.54
CA MET A 38 -2.97 7.07 -9.39
C MET A 38 -3.66 7.52 -10.71
N LYS A 39 -3.34 8.71 -11.21
CA LYS A 39 -3.98 9.28 -12.43
C LYS A 39 -3.74 8.46 -13.70
N ASN A 40 -2.70 7.62 -13.73
CA ASN A 40 -2.49 6.64 -14.80
C ASN A 40 -3.69 5.68 -14.91
N MET A 41 -4.16 5.14 -13.79
CA MET A 41 -5.32 4.24 -13.78
C MET A 41 -6.61 4.98 -14.07
N ASP A 42 -6.83 6.15 -13.47
CA ASP A 42 -7.97 7.02 -13.77
C ASP A 42 -8.07 7.32 -15.27
N ALA A 43 -6.94 7.66 -15.88
CA ALA A 43 -6.87 7.94 -17.32
C ALA A 43 -7.18 6.70 -18.18
N MET A 44 -6.70 5.50 -17.78
CA MET A 44 -7.00 4.25 -18.47
C MET A 44 -8.50 3.91 -18.40
N ILE A 45 -9.11 4.01 -17.20
CA ILE A 45 -10.55 3.79 -17.01
C ILE A 45 -11.35 4.77 -17.90
N LEU A 46 -11.04 6.05 -17.83
CA LEU A 46 -11.73 7.08 -18.63
C LEU A 46 -11.53 6.87 -20.13
N ALA A 47 -10.36 6.42 -20.58
CA ALA A 47 -10.11 6.13 -21.98
C ALA A 47 -11.02 5.01 -22.50
N VAL A 48 -11.15 3.92 -21.73
CA VAL A 48 -12.02 2.78 -22.06
C VAL A 48 -13.49 3.22 -22.11
N VAL A 49 -13.99 3.85 -21.07
CA VAL A 49 -15.41 4.25 -20.99
C VAL A 49 -15.79 5.27 -22.05
N ARG A 50 -14.92 6.24 -22.35
CA ARG A 50 -15.11 7.19 -23.44
C ARG A 50 -15.14 6.51 -24.81
N GLN A 51 -14.31 5.48 -25.01
CA GLN A 51 -14.32 4.69 -26.23
C GLN A 51 -15.64 3.92 -26.36
N TRP A 52 -16.11 3.28 -25.30
CA TRP A 52 -17.39 2.58 -25.27
C TRP A 52 -18.57 3.50 -25.57
N SER A 53 -18.59 4.68 -24.95
CA SER A 53 -19.63 5.69 -25.23
C SER A 53 -19.66 6.11 -26.70
N ARG A 54 -18.49 6.24 -27.37
CA ARG A 54 -18.39 6.62 -28.78
C ARG A 54 -18.80 5.50 -29.75
N THR A 55 -18.54 4.25 -29.35
CA THR A 55 -18.82 3.07 -30.19
C THR A 55 -20.20 2.47 -29.92
N GLY A 56 -20.89 2.92 -28.86
CA GLY A 56 -22.17 2.35 -28.42
C GLY A 56 -22.03 0.96 -27.77
N TYR A 57 -20.82 0.58 -27.33
CA TYR A 57 -20.59 -0.68 -26.61
C TYR A 57 -21.32 -0.63 -25.25
N GLN A 58 -22.00 -1.72 -24.92
CA GLN A 58 -22.67 -1.93 -23.63
C GLN A 58 -21.99 -3.10 -22.93
N PRO A 59 -21.45 -2.94 -21.71
CA PRO A 59 -20.92 -4.06 -20.93
C PRO A 59 -22.06 -5.00 -20.51
N GLU A 60 -21.74 -6.27 -20.26
CA GLU A 60 -22.73 -7.26 -19.84
C GLU A 60 -23.23 -7.05 -18.42
N ARG A 61 -22.43 -6.37 -17.57
CA ARG A 61 -22.75 -6.01 -16.19
C ARG A 61 -22.74 -4.50 -16.02
N ASP A 62 -23.50 -4.01 -15.06
CA ASP A 62 -23.38 -2.64 -14.61
C ASP A 62 -22.05 -2.41 -13.92
N ILE A 63 -21.36 -1.34 -14.27
CA ILE A 63 -20.07 -0.95 -13.69
C ILE A 63 -20.25 0.41 -13.02
N VAL A 64 -20.07 0.44 -11.71
CA VAL A 64 -20.02 1.68 -10.95
C VAL A 64 -18.62 2.25 -11.02
N LEU A 65 -18.45 3.44 -11.59
CA LEU A 65 -17.20 4.18 -11.60
C LEU A 65 -17.21 5.20 -10.47
N ALA A 66 -16.22 5.13 -9.56
CA ALA A 66 -16.10 6.07 -8.46
C ALA A 66 -14.70 6.68 -8.45
N PHE A 67 -14.62 8.00 -8.54
CA PHE A 67 -13.36 8.74 -8.40
C PHE A 67 -13.42 9.53 -7.09
N PHE A 68 -12.67 9.05 -6.10
CA PHE A 68 -12.68 9.60 -4.76
C PHE A 68 -11.72 10.78 -4.61
N ALA A 69 -11.92 11.56 -3.59
CA ALA A 69 -10.98 12.54 -3.08
C ALA A 69 -10.42 12.04 -1.74
N ASP A 70 -9.36 12.67 -1.24
CA ASP A 70 -8.91 12.53 0.14
C ASP A 70 -8.33 11.14 0.49
N GLU A 71 -7.95 10.32 -0.50
CA GLU A 71 -7.32 9.02 -0.23
C GLU A 71 -6.02 9.22 0.54
N GLU A 72 -5.16 10.07 0.03
CA GLU A 72 -3.84 10.41 0.55
C GLU A 72 -3.86 11.15 1.90
N ALA A 73 -5.03 11.67 2.29
CA ALA A 73 -5.21 12.41 3.54
C ALA A 73 -6.14 11.69 4.55
N GLY A 74 -6.44 10.39 4.31
CA GLY A 74 -7.14 9.52 5.25
C GLY A 74 -8.57 9.18 4.90
N MET A 75 -8.99 9.37 3.63
CA MET A 75 -10.26 8.89 3.05
C MET A 75 -11.54 9.46 3.68
N THR A 76 -11.41 10.40 4.63
CA THR A 76 -12.53 10.87 5.47
C THR A 76 -13.64 11.52 4.64
N PHE A 77 -13.27 12.32 3.62
CA PHE A 77 -14.20 13.07 2.77
C PHE A 77 -14.44 12.39 1.41
N GLY A 78 -13.74 11.30 1.13
CA GLY A 78 -13.84 10.50 -0.09
C GLY A 78 -14.59 9.19 0.12
N SER A 79 -13.87 8.09 0.03
CA SER A 79 -14.45 6.73 0.07
C SER A 79 -15.19 6.42 1.38
N ARG A 80 -14.66 6.83 2.52
CA ARG A 80 -15.34 6.63 3.83
C ARG A 80 -16.62 7.46 3.95
N PHE A 81 -16.62 8.68 3.40
CA PHE A 81 -17.84 9.46 3.34
C PHE A 81 -18.89 8.78 2.46
N MET A 82 -18.48 8.32 1.29
CA MET A 82 -19.38 7.64 0.35
C MET A 82 -19.90 6.31 0.91
N SER A 83 -19.04 5.47 1.48
CA SER A 83 -19.46 4.19 2.06
C SER A 83 -20.39 4.36 3.26
N SER A 84 -20.19 5.39 4.10
CA SER A 84 -20.98 5.59 5.32
C SER A 84 -22.23 6.43 5.13
N LYS A 85 -22.26 7.40 4.20
CA LYS A 85 -23.37 8.34 4.00
C LYS A 85 -24.16 8.07 2.73
N HIS A 86 -23.57 7.43 1.75
CA HIS A 86 -24.18 7.13 0.45
C HIS A 86 -23.97 5.67 0.02
N PRO A 87 -24.17 4.67 0.93
CA PRO A 87 -23.96 3.25 0.59
C PRO A 87 -24.86 2.76 -0.54
N GLU A 88 -25.99 3.45 -0.79
CA GLU A 88 -26.93 3.16 -1.88
C GLU A 88 -26.27 3.26 -3.26
N VAL A 89 -25.21 4.05 -3.42
CA VAL A 89 -24.44 4.15 -4.67
C VAL A 89 -23.78 2.83 -5.03
N PHE A 90 -23.43 2.04 -4.03
CA PHE A 90 -22.76 0.74 -4.19
C PHE A 90 -23.71 -0.44 -4.02
N ALA A 91 -25.01 -0.20 -3.96
CA ALA A 91 -26.00 -1.26 -3.78
C ALA A 91 -25.92 -2.30 -4.91
N GLY A 92 -25.79 -3.58 -4.54
CA GLY A 92 -25.65 -4.70 -5.49
C GLY A 92 -24.22 -4.94 -5.99
N CYS A 93 -23.24 -4.11 -5.62
CA CYS A 93 -21.83 -4.39 -5.89
C CYS A 93 -21.29 -5.40 -4.88
N SER A 94 -20.61 -6.44 -5.36
CA SER A 94 -19.95 -7.46 -4.54
C SER A 94 -18.43 -7.37 -4.58
N GLU A 95 -17.89 -6.72 -5.61
CA GLU A 95 -16.46 -6.67 -5.90
C GLU A 95 -16.03 -5.27 -6.33
N ALA A 96 -14.78 -4.93 -6.03
CA ALA A 96 -14.17 -3.67 -6.40
C ALA A 96 -12.76 -3.87 -6.96
N VAL A 97 -12.38 -2.97 -7.86
CA VAL A 97 -11.04 -2.93 -8.44
C VAL A 97 -10.50 -1.51 -8.35
N SER A 98 -9.28 -1.38 -7.86
CA SER A 98 -8.58 -0.12 -7.68
C SER A 98 -7.09 -0.25 -7.99
N GLU A 99 -6.30 0.64 -7.45
CA GLU A 99 -4.86 0.81 -7.61
C GLU A 99 -3.99 -0.30 -7.01
N VAL A 100 -2.68 -0.15 -7.12
CA VAL A 100 -1.60 -0.94 -6.47
C VAL A 100 -1.61 -2.42 -6.84
N GLY A 101 -1.61 -2.69 -8.12
CA GLY A 101 -1.51 -4.05 -8.68
C GLY A 101 -1.68 -4.00 -10.19
N GLY A 102 -1.65 -5.16 -10.84
CA GLY A 102 -1.80 -5.27 -12.27
C GLY A 102 -0.56 -4.90 -13.08
N PHE A 103 0.46 -4.29 -12.49
CA PHE A 103 1.69 -3.96 -13.20
C PHE A 103 2.74 -5.07 -13.13
N SER A 104 3.64 -5.07 -14.12
CA SER A 104 4.64 -6.12 -14.24
C SER A 104 5.87 -5.86 -13.38
N ILE A 105 6.47 -6.95 -12.90
CA ILE A 105 7.77 -6.97 -12.22
C ILE A 105 8.67 -7.95 -12.96
N GLU A 106 9.94 -7.57 -13.16
CA GLU A 106 10.96 -8.44 -13.70
C GLU A 106 11.83 -9.00 -12.58
N LEU A 107 11.96 -10.33 -12.51
CA LEU A 107 12.83 -11.02 -11.59
C LEU A 107 14.28 -11.00 -12.09
N LYS A 108 15.26 -11.27 -11.22
CA LYS A 108 16.69 -11.30 -11.58
C LYS A 108 17.02 -12.19 -12.78
N ASN A 109 16.26 -13.26 -13.00
CA ASN A 109 16.43 -14.15 -14.13
C ASN A 109 15.79 -13.65 -15.44
N GLY A 110 15.26 -12.43 -15.47
CA GLY A 110 14.61 -11.80 -16.62
C GLY A 110 13.16 -12.27 -16.87
N LYS A 111 12.61 -13.17 -16.03
CA LYS A 111 11.22 -13.56 -16.14
C LYS A 111 10.32 -12.48 -15.55
N ARG A 112 9.18 -12.26 -16.22
CA ARG A 112 8.19 -11.26 -15.82
C ARG A 112 7.00 -11.90 -15.15
N MET A 113 6.50 -11.22 -14.13
CA MET A 113 5.22 -11.53 -13.50
C MET A 113 4.41 -10.26 -13.30
N TYR A 114 3.10 -10.38 -13.25
CA TYR A 114 2.18 -9.31 -12.87
C TYR A 114 1.66 -9.58 -11.48
N ILE A 115 1.72 -8.58 -10.62
CA ILE A 115 1.20 -8.70 -9.25
C ILE A 115 -0.23 -8.14 -9.22
N ILE A 116 -1.18 -8.90 -8.70
CA ILE A 116 -2.55 -8.43 -8.42
C ILE A 116 -2.66 -8.28 -6.90
N GLU A 117 -2.99 -7.08 -6.44
CA GLU A 117 -3.13 -6.87 -5.00
C GLU A 117 -4.40 -7.57 -4.52
N THR A 118 -4.23 -8.45 -3.54
CA THR A 118 -5.29 -9.22 -2.89
C THR A 118 -5.31 -9.04 -1.38
N ALA A 119 -4.30 -8.35 -0.82
CA ALA A 119 -4.19 -8.19 0.62
C ALA A 119 -3.53 -6.86 1.00
N GLN A 120 -3.95 -6.30 2.11
CA GLN A 120 -3.43 -5.05 2.67
C GLN A 120 -3.17 -5.21 4.16
N LYS A 121 -2.04 -4.67 4.64
CA LYS A 121 -1.79 -4.59 6.08
C LYS A 121 -2.77 -3.61 6.73
N GLY A 122 -3.13 -3.91 7.97
CA GLY A 122 -3.82 -2.96 8.82
C GLY A 122 -2.88 -1.84 9.28
N ILE A 123 -3.47 -0.71 9.65
CA ILE A 123 -2.76 0.48 10.13
C ILE A 123 -3.11 0.67 11.60
N HIS A 124 -2.10 0.89 12.45
CA HIS A 124 -2.31 1.27 13.84
C HIS A 124 -1.25 2.28 14.24
N TRP A 125 -1.53 3.56 13.98
CA TRP A 125 -0.66 4.63 14.44
C TRP A 125 -0.92 4.89 15.91
N LEU A 126 0.14 4.88 16.69
CA LEU A 126 0.10 4.99 18.13
C LEU A 126 0.87 6.21 18.60
N LYS A 127 0.35 6.85 19.64
CA LYS A 127 1.12 7.80 20.44
C LYS A 127 1.47 7.16 21.77
N LEU A 128 2.75 7.09 22.05
CA LEU A 128 3.31 6.65 23.32
C LEU A 128 3.59 7.86 24.18
N THR A 129 3.14 7.85 25.44
CA THR A 129 3.39 8.97 26.37
C THR A 129 3.93 8.43 27.67
N ALA A 130 5.12 8.91 28.05
CA ALA A 130 5.68 8.73 29.38
C ALA A 130 5.39 9.96 30.25
N LYS A 131 5.13 9.73 31.53
CA LYS A 131 4.98 10.77 32.55
C LYS A 131 6.03 10.62 33.63
N GLY A 132 6.46 11.73 34.23
CA GLY A 132 7.43 11.71 35.32
C GLY A 132 7.40 13.01 36.11
N THR A 133 8.33 13.14 37.02
CA THR A 133 8.42 14.32 37.89
C THR A 133 9.30 15.39 37.25
N ALA A 134 8.70 16.56 36.98
CA ALA A 134 9.43 17.73 36.48
C ALA A 134 10.40 18.26 37.54
N GLY A 135 11.54 18.84 37.10
CA GLY A 135 12.49 19.37 38.05
C GLY A 135 13.67 20.13 37.42
N HIS A 136 14.56 20.56 38.27
CA HIS A 136 15.80 21.23 37.82
C HIS A 136 16.81 20.18 37.32
N GLY A 137 17.36 20.38 36.13
CA GLY A 137 18.25 19.42 35.46
C GLY A 137 19.53 19.02 36.22
N SER A 138 19.96 19.81 37.26
CA SER A 138 21.09 19.44 38.12
C SER A 138 20.73 18.53 39.28
N MET A 139 19.43 18.24 39.50
CA MET A 139 18.98 17.41 40.61
C MET A 139 18.91 15.94 40.22
N ILE A 140 19.11 15.07 41.24
CA ILE A 140 18.90 13.63 41.01
C ILE A 140 17.41 13.38 40.73
N ASN A 141 17.13 12.81 39.57
CA ASN A 141 15.78 12.40 39.17
C ASN A 141 15.83 10.95 38.73
N ARG A 142 14.97 10.10 39.35
CA ARG A 142 14.85 8.67 39.02
C ARG A 142 13.53 8.35 38.31
N ASP A 143 12.72 9.36 38.09
CA ASP A 143 11.39 9.31 37.47
C ASP A 143 11.36 10.31 36.31
N ASN A 144 12.26 10.10 35.34
CA ASN A 144 12.42 10.99 34.19
C ASN A 144 11.62 10.45 32.99
N ALA A 145 10.56 11.18 32.61
CA ALA A 145 9.71 10.82 31.47
C ALA A 145 10.49 10.62 30.17
N LEU A 146 11.49 11.46 29.92
CA LEU A 146 12.31 11.34 28.70
C LEU A 146 13.14 10.05 28.67
N THR A 147 13.70 9.64 29.82
CA THR A 147 14.44 8.38 29.93
C THR A 147 13.51 7.18 29.74
N ALA A 148 12.36 7.17 30.42
CA ALA A 148 11.39 6.07 30.30
C ALA A 148 10.89 5.90 28.86
N LEU A 149 10.53 7.01 28.19
CA LEU A 149 10.13 6.97 26.79
C LEU A 149 11.26 6.50 25.88
N GLY A 150 12.48 7.02 26.08
CA GLY A 150 13.66 6.64 25.29
C GLY A 150 13.94 5.14 25.33
N GLU A 151 13.81 4.52 26.51
CA GLU A 151 13.94 3.07 26.67
C GLU A 151 12.83 2.30 25.93
N ALA A 152 11.58 2.75 26.02
CA ALA A 152 10.46 2.12 25.33
C ALA A 152 10.62 2.21 23.79
N VAL A 153 10.97 3.39 23.29
CA VAL A 153 11.21 3.61 21.86
C VAL A 153 12.38 2.78 21.34
N ALA A 154 13.47 2.70 22.10
CA ALA A 154 14.62 1.89 21.72
C ALA A 154 14.30 0.38 21.69
N LYS A 155 13.56 -0.11 22.68
CA LYS A 155 13.10 -1.52 22.70
C LYS A 155 12.21 -1.82 21.50
N LEU A 156 11.26 -0.92 21.20
CA LEU A 156 10.34 -1.09 20.10
C LEU A 156 11.05 -1.06 18.73
N GLY A 157 11.92 -0.06 18.51
CA GLY A 157 12.65 0.10 17.25
C GLY A 157 13.65 -1.01 16.97
N ASN A 158 14.14 -1.71 18.03
CA ASN A 158 15.04 -2.85 17.92
C ASN A 158 14.32 -4.21 17.97
N HIS A 159 13.00 -4.22 18.14
CA HIS A 159 12.24 -5.47 18.19
C HIS A 159 12.27 -6.19 16.85
N VAL A 160 12.64 -7.48 16.88
CA VAL A 160 12.59 -8.35 15.71
C VAL A 160 11.23 -9.05 15.69
N TRP A 161 10.35 -8.57 14.81
CA TRP A 161 9.03 -9.16 14.65
C TRP A 161 9.13 -10.58 14.10
N PRO A 162 8.33 -11.52 14.61
CA PRO A 162 8.27 -12.86 14.05
C PRO A 162 7.70 -12.83 12.65
N GLN A 163 8.29 -13.63 11.76
CA GLN A 163 7.73 -13.80 10.41
C GLN A 163 6.41 -14.56 10.47
N ARG A 164 5.43 -14.07 9.72
CA ARG A 164 4.11 -14.65 9.59
C ARG A 164 3.71 -14.62 8.10
N TYR A 165 3.31 -15.76 7.59
CA TYR A 165 3.03 -15.88 6.16
C TYR A 165 1.54 -16.12 5.95
N THR A 166 0.88 -15.13 5.39
CA THR A 166 -0.51 -15.20 4.98
C THR A 166 -0.66 -16.05 3.72
N ALA A 167 -1.89 -16.38 3.32
CA ALA A 167 -2.16 -17.16 2.13
C ALA A 167 -1.61 -16.47 0.86
N THR A 168 -1.82 -15.16 0.76
CA THR A 168 -1.30 -14.32 -0.34
C THR A 168 0.23 -14.41 -0.44
N VAL A 169 0.94 -14.24 0.69
CA VAL A 169 2.40 -14.28 0.72
C VAL A 169 2.94 -15.66 0.35
N LYS A 170 2.34 -16.73 0.87
CA LYS A 170 2.73 -18.11 0.50
C LYS A 170 2.54 -18.37 -0.99
N SER A 171 1.42 -17.96 -1.57
CA SER A 171 1.14 -18.10 -3.00
C SER A 171 2.14 -17.32 -3.85
N LEU A 172 2.46 -16.08 -3.49
CA LEU A 172 3.47 -15.28 -4.18
C LEU A 172 4.82 -16.01 -4.23
N PHE A 173 5.36 -16.42 -3.08
CA PHE A 173 6.69 -17.06 -3.03
C PHE A 173 6.71 -18.46 -3.66
N ALA A 174 5.62 -19.21 -3.62
CA ALA A 174 5.51 -20.46 -4.35
C ALA A 174 5.62 -20.25 -5.87
N ASN A 175 5.01 -19.20 -6.41
CA ASN A 175 5.12 -18.85 -7.82
C ASN A 175 6.52 -18.32 -8.18
N VAL A 176 7.14 -17.51 -7.33
CA VAL A 176 8.54 -17.06 -7.52
C VAL A 176 9.49 -18.25 -7.55
N ALA A 177 9.35 -19.19 -6.61
CA ALA A 177 10.16 -20.42 -6.58
C ALA A 177 10.03 -21.22 -7.89
N LYS A 178 8.79 -21.38 -8.38
CA LYS A 178 8.51 -22.06 -9.66
C LYS A 178 9.12 -21.35 -10.86
N LEU A 179 9.06 -20.01 -10.89
CA LEU A 179 9.62 -19.21 -11.98
C LEU A 179 11.15 -19.21 -11.98
N THR A 180 11.77 -19.18 -10.81
CA THR A 180 13.23 -19.08 -10.68
C THR A 180 13.91 -20.45 -10.65
N GLY A 181 13.17 -21.51 -10.30
CA GLY A 181 13.72 -22.83 -10.01
C GLY A 181 14.35 -22.94 -8.62
N ASN A 182 14.22 -21.91 -7.79
CA ASN A 182 14.71 -21.91 -6.43
C ASN A 182 13.82 -22.77 -5.53
N LYS A 183 14.40 -23.27 -4.42
CA LYS A 183 13.64 -24.07 -3.44
C LYS A 183 12.58 -23.19 -2.76
N TYR A 184 11.34 -23.66 -2.71
CA TYR A 184 10.31 -23.13 -1.83
C TYR A 184 10.51 -23.67 -0.43
N ASP A 185 10.70 -22.79 0.55
CA ASP A 185 10.90 -23.17 1.95
C ASP A 185 10.20 -22.16 2.87
N GLU A 186 9.09 -22.58 3.50
CA GLU A 186 8.34 -21.72 4.42
C GLU A 186 9.12 -21.33 5.69
N ALA A 187 10.22 -21.99 5.99
CA ALA A 187 11.07 -21.61 7.11
C ALA A 187 11.95 -20.38 6.78
N ASP A 188 12.22 -20.13 5.49
CA ASP A 188 13.07 -19.01 5.06
C ASP A 188 12.78 -18.58 3.61
N PHE A 189 12.06 -17.47 3.44
CA PHE A 189 11.80 -16.87 2.13
C PHE A 189 12.88 -15.90 1.64
N ARG A 190 13.94 -15.66 2.42
CA ARG A 190 14.99 -14.69 2.02
C ARG A 190 15.62 -14.98 0.66
N PRO A 191 15.93 -16.24 0.27
CA PRO A 191 16.47 -16.51 -1.04
C PRO A 191 15.54 -16.16 -2.20
N LEU A 192 14.22 -16.33 -1.98
CA LEU A 192 13.19 -15.95 -2.96
C LEU A 192 12.94 -14.45 -2.98
N LEU A 193 13.05 -13.79 -1.81
CA LEU A 193 12.93 -12.36 -1.68
C LEU A 193 14.03 -11.62 -2.45
N GLU A 194 15.23 -12.15 -2.50
CA GLU A 194 16.35 -11.57 -3.25
C GLU A 194 16.10 -11.53 -4.77
N GLU A 195 15.22 -12.38 -5.29
CA GLU A 195 14.88 -12.40 -6.73
C GLU A 195 14.18 -11.11 -7.19
N PHE A 196 13.56 -10.38 -6.28
CA PHE A 196 12.89 -9.10 -6.57
C PHE A 196 13.86 -7.91 -6.73
N GLY A 197 15.16 -8.08 -6.49
CA GLY A 197 16.15 -7.01 -6.60
C GLY A 197 15.82 -5.81 -5.72
N PRO A 198 15.73 -4.57 -6.27
CA PRO A 198 15.41 -3.36 -5.50
C PRO A 198 14.07 -3.43 -4.75
N ALA A 199 13.07 -4.11 -5.31
CA ALA A 199 11.74 -4.27 -4.70
C ALA A 199 11.73 -5.22 -3.49
N ALA A 200 12.81 -5.94 -3.20
CA ALA A 200 12.89 -6.89 -2.09
C ALA A 200 12.52 -6.28 -0.73
N LYS A 201 12.83 -4.99 -0.48
CA LYS A 201 12.48 -4.30 0.77
C LYS A 201 10.98 -4.20 0.97
N MET A 202 10.25 -3.94 -0.12
CA MET A 202 8.80 -3.79 -0.11
C MET A 202 8.12 -5.14 0.17
N PHE A 203 8.51 -6.18 -0.55
CA PHE A 203 7.99 -7.53 -0.30
C PHE A 203 8.41 -8.06 1.09
N GLY A 204 9.60 -7.70 1.58
CA GLY A 204 10.07 -8.04 2.93
C GLY A 204 9.18 -7.46 4.04
N ALA A 205 8.61 -6.27 3.83
CA ALA A 205 7.69 -5.65 4.79
C ALA A 205 6.36 -6.42 4.94
N THR A 206 6.01 -7.29 4.00
CA THR A 206 4.78 -8.10 4.05
C THR A 206 4.96 -9.44 4.78
N LEU A 207 6.18 -9.76 5.22
CA LEU A 207 6.48 -11.01 5.92
C LEU A 207 6.25 -10.95 7.43
N GLN A 208 6.01 -9.77 7.99
CA GLN A 208 5.90 -9.55 9.43
C GLN A 208 5.11 -8.28 9.76
N ASN A 209 4.66 -8.18 10.99
CA ASN A 209 4.19 -6.90 11.54
C ASN A 209 5.36 -5.90 11.58
N THR A 210 5.06 -4.61 11.60
CA THR A 210 6.07 -3.57 11.73
C THR A 210 5.60 -2.46 12.66
N ALA A 211 6.51 -1.89 13.46
CA ALA A 211 6.23 -0.73 14.29
C ALA A 211 7.46 0.17 14.29
N ASN A 212 7.37 1.29 13.59
CA ASN A 212 8.47 2.22 13.42
C ASN A 212 8.20 3.52 14.19
N PRO A 213 9.02 3.88 15.18
CA PRO A 213 8.97 5.22 15.77
C PRO A 213 9.29 6.28 14.71
N THR A 214 8.39 7.25 14.53
CA THR A 214 8.50 8.27 13.47
C THR A 214 8.65 9.68 14.00
N MET A 215 8.14 9.95 15.21
CA MET A 215 8.24 11.27 15.85
C MET A 215 8.62 11.12 17.32
N LEU A 216 9.38 12.09 17.84
CA LEU A 216 9.74 12.16 19.25
C LEU A 216 9.67 13.63 19.72
N SER A 217 9.01 13.89 20.85
CA SER A 217 8.84 15.23 21.40
C SER A 217 8.95 15.22 22.91
N SER A 218 9.79 16.11 23.46
CA SER A 218 9.91 16.35 24.90
C SER A 218 10.75 17.59 25.19
N GLY A 219 10.52 18.18 26.37
CA GLY A 219 11.32 19.27 26.89
C GLY A 219 11.18 20.60 26.12
N TYR A 220 11.60 21.69 26.76
CA TYR A 220 11.58 23.04 26.17
C TYR A 220 12.79 23.86 26.57
N LYS A 221 13.59 23.40 27.56
CA LYS A 221 14.76 24.12 28.07
C LYS A 221 15.79 23.14 28.61
N ALA A 222 17.06 23.36 28.30
CA ALA A 222 18.15 22.42 28.61
C ALA A 222 18.35 22.11 30.10
N ASN A 223 17.98 23.01 31.02
CA ASN A 223 18.15 22.83 32.47
C ASN A 223 16.82 22.45 33.19
N VAL A 224 15.80 21.99 32.47
CA VAL A 224 14.52 21.58 33.04
C VAL A 224 14.23 20.11 32.64
N ILE A 225 13.98 19.27 33.65
CA ILE A 225 13.51 17.91 33.45
C ILE A 225 12.04 17.98 33.07
N PRO A 226 11.61 17.48 31.89
CA PRO A 226 10.23 17.57 31.46
C PRO A 226 9.32 16.60 32.24
N GLN A 227 8.07 16.99 32.46
CA GLN A 227 7.06 16.13 33.09
C GLN A 227 6.54 15.06 32.13
N THR A 228 6.58 15.32 30.82
CA THR A 228 6.06 14.41 29.80
C THR A 228 7.02 14.30 28.62
N ALA A 229 7.01 13.13 28.00
CA ALA A 229 7.65 12.86 26.72
C ALA A 229 6.70 12.03 25.87
N SER A 230 6.66 12.26 24.56
CA SER A 230 5.81 11.51 23.65
C SER A 230 6.54 11.11 22.36
N ALA A 231 6.12 9.97 21.81
CA ALA A 231 6.57 9.47 20.51
C ALA A 231 5.37 9.04 19.68
N VAL A 232 5.48 9.13 18.35
CA VAL A 232 4.51 8.53 17.42
C VAL A 232 5.16 7.31 16.79
N VAL A 233 4.37 6.25 16.64
CA VAL A 233 4.77 4.98 16.05
C VAL A 233 3.83 4.67 14.88
N ASP A 234 4.40 4.47 13.69
CA ASP A 234 3.69 3.87 12.55
C ASP A 234 3.67 2.35 12.73
N GLY A 235 2.53 1.83 13.17
CA GLY A 235 2.27 0.41 13.34
C GLY A 235 1.53 -0.16 12.13
N ARG A 236 1.97 -1.32 11.64
CA ARG A 236 1.34 -2.05 10.53
C ARG A 236 1.25 -3.52 10.90
N PHE A 237 0.05 -4.10 10.83
CA PHE A 237 -0.18 -5.50 11.16
C PHE A 237 -0.69 -6.30 9.96
N LEU A 238 -0.31 -7.57 9.91
CA LEU A 238 -0.74 -8.51 8.89
C LEU A 238 -2.20 -8.93 9.11
N PRO A 239 -2.92 -9.33 8.05
CA PRO A 239 -4.23 -9.96 8.18
C PRO A 239 -4.20 -11.13 9.18
N GLY A 240 -5.11 -11.09 10.17
CA GLY A 240 -5.22 -12.08 11.23
C GLY A 240 -4.21 -11.94 12.38
N TYR A 241 -3.32 -10.93 12.39
CA TYR A 241 -2.28 -10.76 13.43
C TYR A 241 -2.37 -9.43 14.18
N GLU A 242 -3.53 -8.80 14.20
CA GLU A 242 -3.75 -7.54 14.94
C GLU A 242 -3.62 -7.72 16.45
N ASP A 243 -4.23 -8.75 17.00
CA ASP A 243 -4.16 -9.02 18.46
C ASP A 243 -2.71 -9.30 18.89
N GLU A 244 -1.97 -10.10 18.13
CA GLU A 244 -0.53 -10.34 18.35
C GLU A 244 0.25 -9.03 18.32
N PHE A 245 -0.02 -8.16 17.35
CA PHE A 245 0.62 -6.86 17.23
C PHE A 245 0.36 -6.00 18.47
N ASN A 246 -0.90 -5.84 18.86
CA ASN A 246 -1.31 -5.02 19.99
C ASN A 246 -0.74 -5.52 21.32
N GLN A 247 -0.75 -6.82 21.53
CA GLN A 247 -0.17 -7.44 22.72
C GLN A 247 1.35 -7.21 22.77
N THR A 248 2.04 -7.44 21.68
CA THR A 248 3.50 -7.27 21.58
C THR A 248 3.93 -5.84 21.88
N ILE A 249 3.21 -4.83 21.33
CA ILE A 249 3.46 -3.42 21.63
C ILE A 249 3.36 -3.15 23.13
N ARG A 250 2.29 -3.61 23.80
CA ARG A 250 2.09 -3.40 25.25
C ARG A 250 3.18 -4.06 26.09
N GLU A 251 3.60 -5.26 25.71
CA GLU A 251 4.66 -6.00 26.40
C GLU A 251 6.02 -5.29 26.28
N ILE A 252 6.35 -4.74 25.08
CA ILE A 252 7.60 -4.04 24.82
C ILE A 252 7.70 -2.73 25.58
N VAL A 253 6.65 -1.89 25.49
CA VAL A 253 6.70 -0.54 26.07
C VAL A 253 6.47 -0.55 27.59
N GLY A 254 5.80 -1.56 28.10
CA GLY A 254 5.53 -1.74 29.54
C GLY A 254 4.35 -0.92 30.06
N PRO A 255 3.98 -1.13 31.34
CA PRO A 255 2.75 -0.57 31.92
C PRO A 255 2.82 0.93 32.21
N ASP A 256 4.03 1.50 32.29
CA ASP A 256 4.24 2.91 32.63
C ASP A 256 4.15 3.85 31.43
N ILE A 257 3.97 3.30 30.22
CA ILE A 257 3.78 4.06 28.99
C ILE A 257 2.30 4.04 28.61
N GLU A 258 1.70 5.22 28.54
CA GLU A 258 0.35 5.38 28.01
C GLU A 258 0.37 5.20 26.48
N ILE A 259 -0.57 4.40 25.96
CA ILE A 259 -0.75 4.16 24.53
C ILE A 259 -2.09 4.76 24.10
N GLU A 260 -2.04 5.71 23.18
CA GLU A 260 -3.19 6.33 22.54
C GLU A 260 -3.21 5.93 21.06
N THR A 261 -4.36 5.48 20.55
CA THR A 261 -4.54 5.24 19.12
C THR A 261 -4.77 6.57 18.40
N LEU A 262 -3.91 6.91 17.44
CA LEU A 262 -4.09 8.07 16.57
C LEU A 262 -4.89 7.72 15.31
N THR A 263 -4.58 6.57 14.71
CA THR A 263 -5.26 6.05 13.53
C THR A 263 -5.32 4.54 13.62
N HIS A 264 -6.48 3.98 13.31
CA HIS A 264 -6.66 2.54 13.20
C HIS A 264 -7.43 2.23 11.92
N ASP A 265 -6.94 1.23 11.17
CA ASP A 265 -7.60 0.74 9.99
C ASP A 265 -7.37 -0.77 9.82
N ILE A 266 -8.38 -1.45 9.27
CA ILE A 266 -8.41 -2.89 9.15
C ILE A 266 -7.37 -3.41 8.15
N SER A 267 -6.98 -4.66 8.31
CA SER A 267 -6.27 -5.42 7.28
C SER A 267 -7.26 -6.14 6.38
N LEU A 268 -6.87 -6.36 5.12
CA LEU A 268 -7.67 -7.09 4.14
C LEU A 268 -6.87 -8.28 3.58
N GLU A 269 -7.54 -9.39 3.31
CA GLU A 269 -7.01 -10.48 2.50
C GLU A 269 -8.18 -11.17 1.78
N ALA A 270 -8.13 -11.20 0.45
CA ALA A 270 -9.07 -11.85 -0.44
C ALA A 270 -8.43 -13.05 -1.12
N ASP A 271 -9.25 -14.01 -1.52
CA ASP A 271 -8.79 -15.17 -2.27
C ASP A 271 -8.34 -14.78 -3.69
N PHE A 272 -7.22 -15.35 -4.14
CA PHE A 272 -6.76 -15.21 -5.52
C PHE A 272 -7.47 -16.25 -6.41
N SER A 273 -8.80 -16.12 -6.53
CA SER A 273 -9.66 -17.02 -7.27
C SER A 273 -11.01 -16.36 -7.59
N GLY A 274 -11.76 -16.96 -8.49
CA GLY A 274 -13.08 -16.49 -8.93
C GLY A 274 -13.06 -15.76 -10.26
N ASP A 275 -14.24 -15.45 -10.78
CA ASP A 275 -14.42 -14.94 -12.14
C ASP A 275 -13.73 -13.61 -12.37
N LEU A 276 -13.75 -12.69 -11.37
CA LEU A 276 -13.08 -11.40 -11.46
C LEU A 276 -11.56 -11.55 -11.55
N VAL A 277 -10.96 -12.42 -10.71
CA VAL A 277 -9.52 -12.70 -10.74
C VAL A 277 -9.14 -13.38 -12.07
N GLU A 278 -9.96 -14.32 -12.56
CA GLU A 278 -9.75 -14.94 -13.87
C GLU A 278 -9.77 -13.92 -15.01
N ALA A 279 -10.71 -12.98 -14.99
CA ALA A 279 -10.79 -11.91 -15.99
C ALA A 279 -9.54 -11.00 -15.96
N MET A 280 -9.05 -10.64 -14.76
CA MET A 280 -7.79 -9.90 -14.61
C MET A 280 -6.60 -10.67 -15.19
N VAL A 281 -6.44 -11.94 -14.81
CA VAL A 281 -5.36 -12.81 -15.30
C VAL A 281 -5.40 -12.96 -16.83
N GLN A 282 -6.57 -13.23 -17.40
CA GLN A 282 -6.74 -13.36 -18.84
C GLN A 282 -6.40 -12.08 -19.58
N ALA A 283 -6.77 -10.91 -19.03
CA ALA A 283 -6.45 -9.61 -19.62
C ALA A 283 -4.93 -9.37 -19.69
N LEU A 284 -4.20 -9.71 -18.62
CA LEU A 284 -2.75 -9.59 -18.56
C LEU A 284 -2.04 -10.56 -19.51
N MET A 285 -2.41 -11.84 -19.46
CA MET A 285 -1.76 -12.89 -20.26
C MET A 285 -2.03 -12.74 -21.77
N ALA A 286 -3.10 -12.08 -22.15
CA ALA A 286 -3.35 -11.78 -23.56
C ALA A 286 -2.39 -10.73 -24.15
N GLU A 287 -1.86 -9.83 -23.32
CA GLU A 287 -0.85 -8.83 -23.72
C GLU A 287 0.59 -9.31 -23.50
N ASP A 288 0.81 -10.24 -22.57
CA ASP A 288 2.13 -10.77 -22.20
C ASP A 288 2.05 -12.28 -21.92
N PRO A 289 1.95 -13.13 -22.98
CA PRO A 289 1.71 -14.57 -22.82
C PRO A 289 2.81 -15.37 -22.10
N ASP A 290 4.02 -14.81 -22.04
CA ASP A 290 5.18 -15.44 -21.42
C ASP A 290 5.28 -15.11 -19.90
N ALA A 291 4.45 -14.19 -19.40
CA ALA A 291 4.39 -13.82 -18.00
C ALA A 291 3.41 -14.72 -17.21
N ILE A 292 3.35 -14.52 -15.91
CA ILE A 292 2.31 -15.07 -15.04
C ILE A 292 1.69 -13.96 -14.18
N ALA A 293 0.47 -14.17 -13.71
CA ALA A 293 -0.12 -13.32 -12.68
C ALA A 293 -0.05 -14.03 -11.31
N VAL A 294 0.23 -13.25 -10.27
CA VAL A 294 0.40 -13.74 -8.90
C VAL A 294 -0.28 -12.81 -7.91
N PRO A 295 -0.78 -13.32 -6.77
CA PRO A 295 -1.31 -12.45 -5.73
C PRO A 295 -0.19 -11.69 -5.03
N TYR A 296 -0.53 -10.53 -4.51
CA TYR A 296 0.40 -9.64 -3.81
C TYR A 296 -0.26 -9.01 -2.58
N MET A 297 0.53 -8.82 -1.52
CA MET A 297 0.12 -8.04 -0.35
C MET A 297 0.80 -6.68 -0.37
N MET A 298 0.00 -5.64 -0.18
CA MET A 298 0.47 -4.28 0.04
C MET A 298 0.70 -4.01 1.53
N SER A 299 1.78 -3.30 1.87
CA SER A 299 2.04 -2.88 3.26
C SER A 299 1.31 -1.60 3.66
N GLY A 300 0.67 -0.91 2.72
CA GLY A 300 -0.18 0.26 2.91
C GLY A 300 -1.68 -0.09 2.96
N GLY A 301 -2.51 0.87 2.57
CA GLY A 301 -3.95 0.71 2.43
C GLY A 301 -4.46 1.54 1.26
N THR A 302 -5.64 1.23 0.76
CA THR A 302 -6.33 1.94 -0.32
C THR A 302 -7.79 2.17 0.06
N ASP A 303 -8.53 2.88 -0.78
CA ASP A 303 -9.99 3.06 -0.66
C ASP A 303 -10.79 1.74 -0.61
N ASN A 304 -10.19 0.60 -1.00
CA ASN A 304 -10.80 -0.72 -0.84
C ASN A 304 -11.18 -1.03 0.62
N LYS A 305 -10.46 -0.45 1.61
CA LYS A 305 -10.81 -0.61 3.03
C LYS A 305 -12.17 -0.02 3.37
N ALA A 306 -12.49 1.15 2.81
CA ALA A 306 -13.79 1.78 3.03
C ALA A 306 -14.93 0.99 2.36
N LEU A 307 -14.70 0.43 1.17
CA LEU A 307 -15.69 -0.40 0.48
C LEU A 307 -15.88 -1.77 1.13
N SER A 308 -14.85 -2.31 1.76
CA SER A 308 -14.94 -3.59 2.49
C SER A 308 -15.91 -3.53 3.67
N GLU A 309 -16.15 -2.35 4.27
CA GLU A 309 -17.15 -2.13 5.31
C GLU A 309 -18.59 -2.40 4.80
N LEU A 310 -18.80 -2.32 3.48
CA LEU A 310 -20.05 -2.68 2.80
C LEU A 310 -20.11 -4.15 2.37
N GLY A 311 -19.08 -4.96 2.69
CA GLY A 311 -18.97 -6.34 2.26
C GLY A 311 -18.47 -6.50 0.81
N ILE A 312 -17.94 -5.44 0.21
CA ILE A 312 -17.38 -5.47 -1.14
C ILE A 312 -15.93 -5.94 -1.08
N ILE A 313 -15.61 -6.98 -1.85
CA ILE A 313 -14.26 -7.55 -1.91
C ILE A 313 -13.43 -6.73 -2.90
N GLY A 314 -12.32 -6.14 -2.42
CA GLY A 314 -11.47 -5.26 -3.21
C GLY A 314 -10.18 -5.94 -3.69
N TYR A 315 -9.77 -5.60 -4.91
CA TYR A 315 -8.52 -6.01 -5.54
C TYR A 315 -7.78 -4.79 -6.11
N GLY A 316 -6.45 -4.83 -6.12
CA GLY A 316 -5.64 -3.82 -6.82
C GLY A 316 -5.27 -4.29 -8.23
N PHE A 317 -5.70 -3.51 -9.25
CA PHE A 317 -5.48 -3.83 -10.66
C PHE A 317 -5.38 -2.59 -11.54
N GLY A 318 -4.23 -1.91 -11.47
CA GLY A 318 -3.83 -0.85 -12.42
C GLY A 318 -2.83 -1.40 -13.45
N PRO A 319 -3.28 -2.10 -14.53
CA PRO A 319 -2.42 -2.91 -15.38
C PRO A 319 -1.44 -2.06 -16.19
N LEU A 320 -0.13 -2.38 -16.07
CA LEU A 320 0.94 -1.74 -16.82
C LEU A 320 2.02 -2.76 -17.19
N LYS A 321 2.38 -2.83 -18.46
CA LYS A 321 3.60 -3.51 -18.90
C LYS A 321 4.78 -2.56 -18.76
N LEU A 322 5.60 -2.76 -17.74
CA LEU A 322 6.72 -1.87 -17.42
C LEU A 322 7.99 -2.24 -18.19
N PRO A 323 8.82 -1.26 -18.56
CA PRO A 323 10.11 -1.53 -19.15
C PRO A 323 11.06 -2.18 -18.12
N SER A 324 11.99 -3.00 -18.63
CA SER A 324 13.03 -3.62 -17.81
C SER A 324 13.87 -2.57 -17.08
N GLY A 325 14.21 -2.84 -15.81
CA GLY A 325 15.07 -1.99 -15.00
C GLY A 325 14.40 -0.73 -14.40
N LEU A 326 13.11 -0.50 -14.64
CA LEU A 326 12.40 0.58 -13.97
C LEU A 326 12.06 0.17 -12.53
N ASP A 327 12.60 0.87 -11.55
CA ASP A 327 12.17 0.76 -10.15
C ASP A 327 10.84 1.53 -9.97
N PHE A 328 9.74 0.86 -10.35
CA PHE A 328 8.41 1.46 -10.35
C PHE A 328 7.93 1.77 -8.93
N PHE A 329 8.28 0.93 -7.97
CA PHE A 329 7.88 1.15 -6.56
C PHE A 329 8.53 2.40 -5.95
N ALA A 330 9.73 2.76 -6.36
CA ALA A 330 10.38 3.98 -5.89
C ALA A 330 9.71 5.26 -6.40
N LEU A 331 8.79 5.16 -7.37
CA LEU A 331 8.09 6.31 -7.94
C LEU A 331 6.85 6.70 -7.12
N PHE A 332 6.24 5.76 -6.37
CA PHE A 332 5.14 6.08 -5.47
C PHE A 332 5.61 7.06 -4.40
N HIS A 333 4.96 8.21 -4.30
CA HIS A 333 5.32 9.34 -3.42
C HIS A 333 6.74 9.88 -3.66
N GLY A 334 7.45 9.36 -4.66
CA GLY A 334 8.83 9.74 -4.99
C GLY A 334 8.96 11.10 -5.68
N VAL A 335 10.20 11.58 -5.78
CA VAL A 335 10.57 12.70 -6.65
C VAL A 335 10.71 12.17 -8.07
N ASP A 336 10.40 13.00 -9.07
CA ASP A 336 10.48 12.62 -10.49
C ASP A 336 9.57 11.42 -10.85
N GLU A 337 8.40 11.36 -10.22
CA GLU A 337 7.35 10.40 -10.52
C GLU A 337 6.98 10.45 -12.01
N ARG A 338 6.91 9.28 -12.64
CA ARG A 338 6.67 9.19 -14.08
C ARG A 338 6.13 7.83 -14.50
N VAL A 339 5.29 7.81 -15.52
CA VAL A 339 4.71 6.59 -16.07
C VAL A 339 5.11 6.39 -17.54
N PRO A 340 5.48 5.16 -17.98
CA PRO A 340 5.80 4.87 -19.37
C PRO A 340 4.57 5.01 -20.28
N ILE A 341 4.68 5.76 -21.39
CA ILE A 341 3.59 5.92 -22.36
C ILE A 341 3.19 4.57 -22.98
N ASP A 342 4.16 3.71 -23.29
CA ASP A 342 3.85 2.39 -23.85
C ASP A 342 3.23 1.47 -22.80
N GLY A 343 3.59 1.65 -21.51
CA GLY A 343 2.92 1.02 -20.39
C GLY A 343 1.44 1.41 -20.30
N LEU A 344 1.14 2.71 -20.43
CA LEU A 344 -0.24 3.21 -20.45
C LEU A 344 -1.04 2.67 -21.63
N LYS A 345 -0.46 2.61 -22.83
CA LYS A 345 -1.13 2.06 -24.01
C LYS A 345 -1.50 0.58 -23.83
N SER A 346 -0.55 -0.23 -23.36
CA SER A 346 -0.82 -1.64 -23.04
C SER A 346 -1.82 -1.77 -21.90
N GLY A 347 -1.74 -0.89 -20.90
CA GLY A 347 -2.65 -0.82 -19.77
C GLY A 347 -4.10 -0.56 -20.17
N VAL A 348 -4.34 0.37 -21.12
CA VAL A 348 -5.70 0.61 -21.66
C VAL A 348 -6.26 -0.65 -22.32
N HIS A 349 -5.45 -1.40 -23.09
CA HIS A 349 -5.90 -2.64 -23.73
C HIS A 349 -6.22 -3.73 -22.69
N MET A 350 -5.38 -3.88 -21.66
CA MET A 350 -5.62 -4.82 -20.56
C MET A 350 -6.87 -4.43 -19.78
N MET A 351 -7.02 -3.14 -19.43
CA MET A 351 -8.19 -2.62 -18.71
C MET A 351 -9.49 -2.82 -19.52
N GLU A 352 -9.49 -2.51 -20.82
CA GLU A 352 -10.66 -2.72 -21.66
C GLU A 352 -11.04 -4.21 -21.75
N ARG A 353 -10.04 -5.09 -21.90
CA ARG A 353 -10.27 -6.54 -21.96
C ARG A 353 -10.81 -7.07 -20.64
N PHE A 354 -10.25 -6.61 -19.53
CA PHE A 354 -10.75 -6.95 -18.20
C PHE A 354 -12.21 -6.53 -18.03
N LEU A 355 -12.52 -5.25 -18.27
CA LEU A 355 -13.88 -4.70 -18.09
C LEU A 355 -14.93 -5.27 -19.05
N LYS A 356 -14.52 -5.95 -20.11
CA LYS A 356 -15.42 -6.68 -21.02
C LYS A 356 -15.75 -8.10 -20.56
N ASN A 357 -14.95 -8.65 -19.67
CA ASN A 357 -15.04 -10.06 -19.26
C ASN A 357 -15.27 -10.24 -17.74
N CYS A 358 -15.37 -9.15 -16.99
CA CYS A 358 -15.64 -9.20 -15.55
C CYS A 358 -17.14 -9.23 -15.23
#